data_96573443bfeb60f5f1a4a316e2c391eb
#
_entry.id   96573443bfeb60f5f1a4a316e2c391eb
#
_cell.length_a   1.000
_cell.length_b   1.000
_cell.length_c   1.000
_cell.angle_alpha   90.00
_cell.angle_beta   90.00
_cell.angle_gamma   90.00
#
_symmetry.space_group_name_H-M   'P 1'
#
loop_
_entity.id
_entity.type
_entity.pdbx_description
1 polymer ?
#
loop_
_entity_poly.entity_id
_entity_poly.type
_entity_poly.pdbx_seq_one_letter_code
_entity_poly.pdbx_strand_id
1 'polypeptide(L)'
;MKKVNQKILSTISAAGLIVAGQTQAGELTAGLSLDYNSHFVSYGFDVWGDGDSPQGTFNPSLSLDYKVSDSLSLNAGVWLDVNDNGGGSFEAVETDVWIGASYNFGVTTLSATFQNWQYGGTSEEILDLGLSFDTFLSPSITLHTRLGEGASGGFDGSFIVFGAEHGIDFSDDFSLSIPVSIGFAIDDFHTTETGYGFASIGLQGSYTIDEMTSFNFGVTYWDTDDGVVGNAEDSFLAYNAGLSFSF
;
A
#
# COMPACT_ATOMS: atom_id res chain seq x y z
N MET A 1 21.46 -26.04 -5.57
CA MET A 1 20.16 -25.37 -5.51
C MET A 1 20.47 -23.92 -5.14
N LYS A 2 20.19 -22.96 -6.03
CA LYS A 2 20.40 -21.52 -5.75
C LYS A 2 19.19 -21.03 -4.96
N LYS A 3 19.43 -20.49 -3.76
CA LYS A 3 18.40 -19.85 -2.93
C LYS A 3 17.84 -18.65 -3.69
N VAL A 4 16.54 -18.64 -3.91
CA VAL A 4 15.81 -17.49 -4.41
C VAL A 4 15.46 -16.64 -3.20
N ASN A 5 16.14 -15.51 -3.03
CA ASN A 5 15.74 -14.51 -2.04
C ASN A 5 14.48 -13.81 -2.55
N GLN A 6 13.33 -14.18 -2.05
CA GLN A 6 12.11 -13.39 -2.23
C GLN A 6 12.25 -12.15 -1.34
N LYS A 7 12.41 -11.00 -1.94
CA LYS A 7 12.33 -9.71 -1.25
C LYS A 7 10.87 -9.27 -1.25
N ILE A 8 10.28 -9.19 -0.08
CA ILE A 8 8.97 -8.60 0.13
C ILE A 8 9.16 -7.08 0.09
N LEU A 9 8.68 -6.42 -0.94
CA LEU A 9 8.52 -4.96 -0.94
C LEU A 9 7.15 -4.65 -0.39
N SER A 10 7.08 -4.26 0.88
CA SER A 10 5.87 -3.67 1.44
C SER A 10 5.86 -2.18 1.13
N THR A 11 5.17 -1.78 0.10
CA THR A 11 4.78 -0.37 -0.03
C THR A 11 3.54 -0.14 0.82
N ILE A 12 3.65 0.74 1.80
CA ILE A 12 2.51 1.25 2.57
C ILE A 12 1.75 2.21 1.65
N SER A 13 0.90 1.68 0.85
CA SER A 13 -0.22 2.34 0.17
C SER A 13 -1.27 1.26 -0.01
N ALA A 14 -2.53 1.61 -0.03
CA ALA A 14 -3.67 0.71 -0.28
C ALA A 14 -3.60 -0.07 -1.61
N ALA A 15 -2.45 -0.20 -2.23
CA ALA A 15 -2.20 -0.95 -3.46
C ALA A 15 -1.19 -2.07 -3.19
N GLY A 16 -1.72 -3.25 -3.16
CA GLY A 16 -1.18 -4.60 -3.28
C GLY A 16 0.30 -4.89 -3.04
N LEU A 17 0.51 -5.90 -2.24
CA LEU A 17 1.77 -6.62 -2.06
C LEU A 17 2.26 -7.15 -3.43
N ILE A 18 3.30 -6.56 -3.99
CA ILE A 18 3.96 -7.13 -5.18
C ILE A 18 4.97 -8.16 -4.67
N VAL A 19 4.64 -9.43 -4.83
CA VAL A 19 5.62 -10.52 -4.66
C VAL A 19 6.55 -10.50 -5.87
N ALA A 20 7.75 -9.93 -5.72
CA ALA A 20 8.76 -9.94 -6.78
C ALA A 20 9.39 -11.35 -6.91
N GLY A 21 8.72 -12.27 -7.57
CA GLY A 21 9.35 -13.46 -8.13
C GLY A 21 10.28 -13.09 -9.31
N GLN A 22 11.37 -13.82 -9.55
CA GLN A 22 12.15 -13.67 -10.80
C GLN A 22 11.36 -14.30 -11.94
N THR A 23 10.55 -13.48 -12.64
CA THR A 23 9.77 -13.89 -13.80
C THR A 23 10.60 -13.74 -15.09
N GLN A 24 10.39 -14.62 -16.07
CA GLN A 24 10.99 -14.48 -17.41
C GLN A 24 10.15 -13.49 -18.23
N ALA A 25 10.77 -12.83 -19.24
CA ALA A 25 10.02 -11.95 -20.15
C ALA A 25 8.85 -12.72 -20.80
N GLY A 26 7.65 -12.11 -20.80
CA GLY A 26 6.41 -12.73 -21.26
C GLY A 26 5.69 -13.56 -20.20
N GLU A 27 6.13 -13.56 -18.94
CA GLU A 27 5.47 -14.24 -17.84
C GLU A 27 4.42 -13.34 -17.18
N LEU A 28 3.24 -13.91 -16.94
CA LEU A 28 2.15 -13.31 -16.18
C LEU A 28 2.08 -13.99 -14.83
N THR A 29 2.08 -13.20 -13.76
CA THR A 29 1.80 -13.66 -12.39
C THR A 29 0.54 -13.01 -11.87
N ALA A 30 -0.17 -13.70 -10.99
CA ALA A 30 -1.35 -13.18 -10.31
C ALA A 30 -1.18 -13.32 -8.80
N GLY A 31 -1.65 -12.33 -8.05
CA GLY A 31 -1.71 -12.33 -6.60
C GLY A 31 -3.12 -12.08 -6.12
N LEU A 32 -3.54 -12.80 -5.08
CA LEU A 32 -4.77 -12.56 -4.33
C LEU A 32 -4.39 -12.32 -2.88
N SER A 33 -4.89 -11.24 -2.27
CA SER A 33 -4.81 -11.08 -0.81
C SER A 33 -6.18 -10.98 -0.17
N LEU A 34 -6.27 -11.42 1.07
CA LEU A 34 -7.45 -11.37 1.91
C LEU A 34 -7.02 -10.84 3.27
N ASP A 35 -7.06 -9.51 3.43
CA ASP A 35 -6.50 -8.84 4.59
C ASP A 35 -7.61 -8.30 5.48
N TYR A 36 -7.43 -8.42 6.79
CA TYR A 36 -8.16 -7.69 7.81
C TYR A 36 -7.25 -6.63 8.40
N ASN A 37 -7.71 -5.40 8.41
CA ASN A 37 -7.02 -4.26 8.99
C ASN A 37 -7.88 -3.66 10.11
N SER A 38 -7.25 -3.30 11.23
CA SER A 38 -7.95 -2.62 12.34
C SER A 38 -8.30 -1.18 12.00
N HIS A 39 -7.57 -0.58 11.05
CA HIS A 39 -7.73 0.78 10.55
C HIS A 39 -7.50 0.76 9.04
N PHE A 40 -8.29 1.51 8.30
CA PHE A 40 -7.99 1.84 6.90
C PHE A 40 -7.26 3.19 6.87
N VAL A 41 -5.95 3.13 6.61
CA VAL A 41 -5.11 4.34 6.58
C VAL A 41 -4.72 4.68 5.15
N SER A 42 -5.20 5.84 4.67
CA SER A 42 -4.89 6.38 3.35
C SER A 42 -4.01 7.63 3.49
N TYR A 43 -2.73 7.54 3.12
CA TYR A 43 -1.73 8.63 3.22
C TYR A 43 -1.69 9.32 4.60
N GLY A 44 -1.76 8.51 5.67
CA GLY A 44 -1.78 8.98 7.05
C GLY A 44 -3.17 9.26 7.62
N PHE A 45 -4.19 9.40 6.78
CA PHE A 45 -5.57 9.60 7.20
C PHE A 45 -6.23 8.25 7.58
N ASP A 46 -6.76 8.14 8.79
CA ASP A 46 -7.56 7.01 9.27
C ASP A 46 -9.00 7.18 8.82
N VAL A 47 -9.35 6.55 7.69
CA VAL A 47 -10.58 6.82 6.92
C VAL A 47 -11.86 6.59 7.72
N TRP A 48 -11.90 5.56 8.56
CA TRP A 48 -13.08 5.20 9.35
C TRP A 48 -12.92 5.48 10.84
N GLY A 49 -11.69 5.70 11.27
CA GLY A 49 -11.37 5.80 12.69
C GLY A 49 -11.59 7.17 13.27
N ASP A 50 -11.62 7.19 14.60
CA ASP A 50 -11.45 8.37 15.41
C ASP A 50 -10.10 8.32 16.17
N GLY A 51 -9.19 7.39 15.77
CA GLY A 51 -7.89 7.15 16.37
C GLY A 51 -7.94 6.25 17.60
N ASP A 52 -8.93 6.40 18.46
CA ASP A 52 -9.04 5.69 19.74
C ASP A 52 -9.66 4.29 19.62
N SER A 53 -10.50 4.06 18.63
CA SER A 53 -11.26 2.82 18.47
C SER A 53 -11.04 2.22 17.08
N PRO A 54 -10.53 0.99 16.99
CA PRO A 54 -10.39 0.30 15.73
C PRO A 54 -11.73 0.19 15.00
N GLN A 55 -11.76 0.65 13.77
CA GLN A 55 -12.87 0.49 12.82
C GLN A 55 -12.43 -0.51 11.74
N GLY A 56 -12.53 -1.80 12.10
CA GLY A 56 -11.97 -2.87 11.29
C GLY A 56 -12.55 -2.94 9.88
N THR A 57 -11.69 -3.22 8.91
CA THR A 57 -12.05 -3.39 7.50
C THR A 57 -11.50 -4.69 6.95
N PHE A 58 -12.19 -5.26 5.97
CA PHE A 58 -11.75 -6.42 5.22
C PHE A 58 -11.40 -5.98 3.79
N ASN A 59 -10.15 -6.19 3.40
CA ASN A 59 -9.59 -5.63 2.18
C ASN A 59 -9.08 -6.74 1.24
N PRO A 60 -9.98 -7.40 0.48
CA PRO A 60 -9.54 -8.32 -0.57
C PRO A 60 -8.95 -7.56 -1.74
N SER A 61 -7.86 -8.08 -2.33
CA SER A 61 -7.26 -7.54 -3.54
C SER A 61 -6.84 -8.62 -4.53
N LEU A 62 -6.86 -8.28 -5.81
CA LEU A 62 -6.33 -9.09 -6.90
C LEU A 62 -5.34 -8.23 -7.70
N SER A 63 -4.14 -8.74 -7.91
CA SER A 63 -3.12 -8.11 -8.76
C SER A 63 -2.70 -9.02 -9.91
N LEU A 64 -2.31 -8.40 -11.01
CA LEU A 64 -1.73 -9.02 -12.18
C LEU A 64 -0.44 -8.30 -12.54
N ASP A 65 0.64 -9.04 -12.71
CA ASP A 65 1.94 -8.51 -13.11
C ASP A 65 2.42 -9.20 -14.38
N TYR A 66 2.71 -8.42 -15.42
CA TYR A 66 3.21 -8.91 -16.70
C TYR A 66 4.61 -8.37 -16.98
N LYS A 67 5.59 -9.25 -17.01
CA LYS A 67 6.97 -8.93 -17.35
C LYS A 67 7.14 -8.81 -18.85
N VAL A 68 7.16 -7.58 -19.36
CA VAL A 68 7.36 -7.30 -20.80
C VAL A 68 8.80 -7.60 -21.24
N SER A 69 9.77 -7.26 -20.39
CA SER A 69 11.20 -7.50 -20.61
C SER A 69 11.93 -7.62 -19.27
N ASP A 70 13.24 -7.83 -19.28
CA ASP A 70 14.04 -7.85 -18.04
C ASP A 70 14.00 -6.53 -17.25
N SER A 71 13.65 -5.43 -17.91
CA SER A 71 13.60 -4.11 -17.29
C SER A 71 12.20 -3.52 -17.17
N LEU A 72 11.22 -3.94 -17.99
CA LEU A 72 9.89 -3.36 -18.05
C LEU A 72 8.86 -4.37 -17.58
N SER A 73 8.04 -3.97 -16.59
CA SER A 73 6.86 -4.68 -16.15
C SER A 73 5.63 -3.80 -16.22
N LEU A 74 4.47 -4.42 -16.48
CA LEU A 74 3.16 -3.79 -16.40
C LEU A 74 2.40 -4.45 -15.24
N ASN A 75 1.57 -3.69 -14.55
CA ASN A 75 0.70 -4.21 -13.49
C ASN A 75 -0.72 -3.64 -13.63
N ALA A 76 -1.68 -4.39 -13.10
CA ALA A 76 -3.06 -3.96 -12.96
C ALA A 76 -3.69 -4.69 -11.79
N GLY A 77 -4.76 -4.14 -11.21
CA GLY A 77 -5.46 -4.85 -10.14
C GLY A 77 -6.70 -4.14 -9.66
N VAL A 78 -7.29 -4.75 -8.63
CA VAL A 78 -8.44 -4.25 -7.91
C VAL A 78 -8.25 -4.49 -6.42
N TRP A 79 -8.66 -3.53 -5.61
CA TRP A 79 -8.73 -3.60 -4.16
C TRP A 79 -10.10 -3.15 -3.69
N LEU A 80 -10.56 -3.69 -2.59
CA LEU A 80 -11.86 -3.40 -2.02
C LEU A 80 -11.72 -3.02 -0.55
N ASP A 81 -12.46 -2.01 -0.12
CA ASP A 81 -12.75 -1.79 1.28
C ASP A 81 -14.15 -2.32 1.59
N VAL A 82 -14.21 -3.37 2.42
CA VAL A 82 -15.44 -4.06 2.79
C VAL A 82 -15.66 -3.92 4.29
N ASN A 83 -16.69 -3.18 4.67
CA ASN A 83 -16.99 -2.91 6.08
C ASN A 83 -18.46 -2.48 6.26
N ASP A 84 -18.86 -2.19 7.50
CA ASP A 84 -20.12 -1.59 7.90
C ASP A 84 -19.93 -0.30 8.74
N ASN A 85 -18.74 0.30 8.70
CA ASN A 85 -18.34 1.46 9.49
C ASN A 85 -19.16 2.71 9.18
N GLY A 86 -19.69 2.84 7.96
CA GLY A 86 -20.62 3.89 7.57
C GLY A 86 -22.05 3.75 8.14
N GLY A 87 -22.29 2.75 9.00
CA GLY A 87 -23.60 2.49 9.62
C GLY A 87 -24.60 1.76 8.71
N GLY A 88 -24.12 1.20 7.61
CA GLY A 88 -24.89 0.40 6.65
C GLY A 88 -24.79 -1.12 6.89
N SER A 89 -24.90 -1.86 5.82
CA SER A 89 -24.61 -3.30 5.78
C SER A 89 -23.14 -3.52 5.56
N PHE A 90 -22.63 -4.71 5.89
CA PHE A 90 -21.29 -5.12 5.50
C PHE A 90 -21.23 -5.28 3.98
N GLU A 91 -20.58 -4.33 3.30
CA GLU A 91 -20.53 -4.22 1.85
C GLU A 91 -19.22 -3.59 1.37
N ALA A 92 -18.93 -3.67 0.08
CA ALA A 92 -17.82 -2.95 -0.52
C ALA A 92 -18.19 -1.46 -0.61
N VAL A 93 -17.58 -0.63 0.23
CA VAL A 93 -17.82 0.82 0.32
C VAL A 93 -16.88 1.60 -0.59
N GLU A 94 -15.71 1.01 -0.90
CA GLU A 94 -14.73 1.53 -1.85
C GLU A 94 -14.21 0.42 -2.75
N THR A 95 -13.97 0.75 -4.01
CA THR A 95 -13.36 -0.15 -5.00
C THR A 95 -12.30 0.61 -5.78
N ASP A 96 -11.06 0.23 -5.61
CA ASP A 96 -9.94 0.81 -6.32
C ASP A 96 -9.49 -0.09 -7.45
N VAL A 97 -9.33 0.48 -8.63
CA VAL A 97 -8.74 -0.19 -9.77
C VAL A 97 -7.50 0.57 -10.22
N TRP A 98 -6.47 -0.15 -10.63
CA TRP A 98 -5.25 0.48 -11.12
C TRP A 98 -4.67 -0.20 -12.34
N ILE A 99 -3.86 0.58 -13.05
CA ILE A 99 -2.93 0.13 -14.07
C ILE A 99 -1.61 0.87 -13.91
N GLY A 100 -0.50 0.16 -14.02
CA GLY A 100 0.82 0.76 -13.84
C GLY A 100 1.88 0.13 -14.71
N ALA A 101 3.04 0.79 -14.70
CA ALA A 101 4.26 0.31 -15.32
C ALA A 101 5.45 0.60 -14.43
N SER A 102 6.44 -0.28 -14.45
CA SER A 102 7.72 -0.06 -13.78
C SER A 102 8.89 -0.37 -14.69
N TYR A 103 9.95 0.44 -14.57
CA TYR A 103 11.18 0.25 -15.33
C TYR A 103 12.38 0.17 -14.37
N ASN A 104 13.10 -0.95 -14.46
CA ASN A 104 14.27 -1.25 -13.64
C ASN A 104 15.57 -0.85 -14.36
N PHE A 105 16.37 0.00 -13.70
CA PHE A 105 17.70 0.46 -14.14
C PHE A 105 18.84 -0.22 -13.38
N GLY A 106 18.63 -1.42 -12.89
CA GLY A 106 19.57 -2.16 -12.05
C GLY A 106 19.21 -2.04 -10.58
N VAL A 107 19.84 -1.15 -9.83
CA VAL A 107 19.52 -0.92 -8.41
C VAL A 107 18.36 0.05 -8.21
N THR A 108 17.89 0.70 -9.26
CA THR A 108 16.86 1.74 -9.23
C THR A 108 15.66 1.30 -10.06
N THR A 109 14.45 1.45 -9.53
CA THR A 109 13.19 1.25 -10.25
C THR A 109 12.39 2.54 -10.26
N LEU A 110 11.93 2.94 -11.44
CA LEU A 110 10.94 4.01 -11.63
C LEU A 110 9.59 3.38 -11.91
N SER A 111 8.53 3.87 -11.29
CA SER A 111 7.15 3.41 -11.50
C SER A 111 6.19 4.56 -11.76
N ALA A 112 5.13 4.26 -12.49
CA ALA A 112 3.99 5.14 -12.67
C ALA A 112 2.72 4.28 -12.59
N THR A 113 1.75 4.67 -11.75
CA THR A 113 0.48 3.96 -11.55
C THR A 113 -0.65 4.96 -11.59
N PHE A 114 -1.62 4.71 -12.44
CA PHE A 114 -2.89 5.42 -12.45
C PHE A 114 -3.92 4.58 -11.70
N GLN A 115 -4.62 5.21 -10.76
CA GLN A 115 -5.66 4.58 -9.94
C GLN A 115 -6.98 5.32 -10.13
N ASN A 116 -8.08 4.58 -10.07
CA ASN A 116 -9.42 5.13 -9.98
C ASN A 116 -10.10 4.53 -8.75
N TRP A 117 -10.37 5.37 -7.76
CA TRP A 117 -11.04 5.01 -6.50
C TRP A 117 -12.53 5.29 -6.65
N GLN A 118 -13.38 4.33 -6.36
CA GLN A 118 -14.82 4.39 -6.63
C GLN A 118 -15.62 4.22 -5.34
N TYR A 119 -16.53 5.17 -5.10
CA TYR A 119 -17.36 5.29 -3.89
C TYR A 119 -18.86 5.25 -4.26
N GLY A 120 -19.34 4.13 -4.82
CA GLY A 120 -20.76 3.92 -5.05
C GLY A 120 -21.43 4.86 -6.06
N GLY A 121 -20.70 5.42 -7.01
CA GLY A 121 -21.24 6.29 -8.08
C GLY A 121 -20.49 7.59 -8.30
N THR A 122 -19.49 7.86 -7.48
CA THR A 122 -18.49 8.91 -7.64
C THR A 122 -17.11 8.29 -7.65
N SER A 123 -16.10 8.95 -8.20
CA SER A 123 -14.74 8.45 -8.25
C SER A 123 -13.70 9.54 -8.11
N GLU A 124 -12.50 9.12 -7.74
CA GLU A 124 -11.28 9.93 -7.74
C GLU A 124 -10.24 9.29 -8.64
N GLU A 125 -9.43 10.11 -9.28
CA GLU A 125 -8.29 9.66 -10.07
C GLU A 125 -6.99 10.07 -9.35
N ILE A 126 -6.11 9.08 -9.15
CA ILE A 126 -4.80 9.26 -8.53
C ILE A 126 -3.71 8.86 -9.52
N LEU A 127 -2.68 9.68 -9.62
CA LEU A 127 -1.43 9.36 -10.30
C LEU A 127 -0.31 9.22 -9.29
N ASP A 128 0.28 8.04 -9.23
CA ASP A 128 1.46 7.77 -8.42
C ASP A 128 2.72 7.72 -9.30
N LEU A 129 3.75 8.44 -8.89
CA LEU A 129 5.09 8.35 -9.47
C LEU A 129 6.06 7.88 -8.38
N GLY A 130 6.67 6.73 -8.58
CA GLY A 130 7.53 6.08 -7.59
C GLY A 130 8.98 5.97 -8.06
N LEU A 131 9.88 6.10 -7.11
CA LEU A 131 11.31 5.80 -7.27
C LEU A 131 11.74 4.93 -6.08
N SER A 132 12.32 3.76 -6.35
CA SER A 132 12.81 2.84 -5.33
C SER A 132 14.20 2.33 -5.63
N PHE A 133 14.93 1.92 -4.57
CA PHE A 133 16.30 1.48 -4.66
C PHE A 133 16.49 0.12 -4.00
N ASP A 134 17.01 -0.86 -4.75
CA ASP A 134 17.35 -2.19 -4.23
C ASP A 134 18.69 -2.13 -3.50
N THR A 135 18.66 -1.62 -2.25
CA THR A 135 19.78 -1.46 -1.34
C THR A 135 19.42 -1.98 0.04
N PHE A 136 20.35 -1.88 1.02
CA PHE A 136 20.19 -2.44 2.37
C PHE A 136 18.88 -2.02 3.09
N LEU A 137 18.45 -0.75 2.94
CA LEU A 137 17.21 -0.24 3.55
C LEU A 137 16.06 -0.09 2.54
N SER A 138 16.23 -0.54 1.31
CA SER A 138 15.22 -0.44 0.25
C SER A 138 14.49 0.93 0.21
N PRO A 139 15.21 2.08 0.21
CA PRO A 139 14.55 3.37 0.30
C PRO A 139 13.69 3.64 -0.92
N SER A 140 12.61 4.39 -0.70
CA SER A 140 11.67 4.78 -1.76
C SER A 140 11.17 6.21 -1.59
N ILE A 141 10.71 6.78 -2.69
CA ILE A 141 10.01 8.06 -2.74
C ILE A 141 8.80 7.85 -3.63
N THR A 142 7.62 8.26 -3.18
CA THR A 142 6.40 8.22 -4.00
C THR A 142 5.72 9.58 -3.94
N LEU A 143 5.40 10.12 -5.11
CA LEU A 143 4.54 11.28 -5.27
C LEU A 143 3.14 10.78 -5.65
N HIS A 144 2.18 11.06 -4.79
CA HIS A 144 0.75 10.81 -4.98
C HIS A 144 0.09 12.11 -5.41
N THR A 145 -0.60 12.11 -6.54
CA THR A 145 -1.30 13.29 -7.03
C THR A 145 -2.76 12.93 -7.30
N ARG A 146 -3.69 13.59 -6.60
CA ARG A 146 -5.11 13.54 -6.91
C ARG A 146 -5.39 14.50 -8.06
N LEU A 147 -5.99 14.01 -9.14
CA LEU A 147 -6.15 14.73 -10.40
C LEU A 147 -7.43 15.58 -10.49
N GLY A 148 -8.22 15.61 -9.41
CA GLY A 148 -9.45 16.40 -9.31
C GLY A 148 -9.99 16.39 -7.88
N GLU A 149 -10.91 17.28 -7.54
CA GLU A 149 -11.55 17.30 -6.23
C GLU A 149 -12.13 15.93 -5.88
N GLY A 150 -11.81 15.45 -4.69
CA GLY A 150 -12.10 14.11 -4.27
C GLY A 150 -13.57 13.86 -3.98
N ALA A 151 -14.07 12.73 -4.43
CA ALA A 151 -15.39 12.22 -4.05
C ALA A 151 -15.47 11.87 -2.56
N SER A 152 -14.34 11.56 -1.93
CA SER A 152 -14.20 11.35 -0.48
C SER A 152 -14.19 12.63 0.35
N GLY A 153 -14.14 13.80 -0.30
CA GLY A 153 -14.03 15.12 0.35
C GLY A 153 -12.61 15.68 0.41
N GLY A 154 -11.62 14.98 -0.15
CA GLY A 154 -10.27 15.51 -0.32
C GLY A 154 -10.17 16.52 -1.48
N PHE A 155 -9.01 17.12 -1.63
CA PHE A 155 -8.74 18.17 -2.61
C PHE A 155 -7.88 17.64 -3.76
N ASP A 156 -7.86 18.35 -4.90
CA ASP A 156 -6.87 18.13 -5.95
C ASP A 156 -5.52 18.65 -5.46
N GLY A 157 -4.54 17.76 -5.32
CA GLY A 157 -3.25 18.11 -4.74
C GLY A 157 -2.29 16.95 -4.72
N SER A 158 -1.20 17.13 -4.00
CA SER A 158 -0.11 16.17 -4.02
C SER A 158 0.44 15.89 -2.63
N PHE A 159 0.76 14.60 -2.41
CA PHE A 159 1.38 14.10 -1.20
C PHE A 159 2.67 13.35 -1.55
N ILE A 160 3.77 13.65 -0.87
CA ILE A 160 5.05 12.95 -1.08
C ILE A 160 5.37 12.08 0.12
N VAL A 161 5.71 10.82 -0.15
CA VAL A 161 6.07 9.83 0.90
C VAL A 161 7.49 9.34 0.67
N PHE A 162 8.30 9.39 1.72
CA PHE A 162 9.61 8.75 1.79
C PHE A 162 9.48 7.49 2.62
N GLY A 163 9.91 6.37 2.08
CA GLY A 163 9.87 5.06 2.75
C GLY A 163 11.25 4.43 2.85
N ALA A 164 11.40 3.55 3.83
CA ALA A 164 12.51 2.61 3.92
C ALA A 164 12.05 1.36 4.64
N GLU A 165 12.68 0.22 4.34
CA GLU A 165 12.35 -1.06 4.97
C GLU A 165 13.59 -1.91 5.15
N HIS A 166 13.65 -2.63 6.27
CA HIS A 166 14.66 -3.66 6.51
C HIS A 166 13.99 -4.99 6.82
N GLY A 167 14.24 -6.00 5.97
CA GLY A 167 13.75 -7.37 6.12
C GLY A 167 14.78 -8.27 6.79
N ILE A 168 14.31 -9.19 7.63
CA ILE A 168 15.10 -10.19 8.35
C ILE A 168 14.46 -11.57 8.14
N ASP A 169 15.18 -12.48 7.49
CA ASP A 169 14.75 -13.88 7.33
C ASP A 169 15.21 -14.69 8.54
N PHE A 170 14.27 -15.23 9.32
CA PHE A 170 14.56 -16.10 10.47
C PHE A 170 14.65 -17.57 10.05
N SER A 171 13.90 -17.95 9.04
CA SER A 171 13.93 -19.29 8.44
C SER A 171 13.53 -19.23 6.96
N ASP A 172 13.49 -20.38 6.29
CA ASP A 172 13.01 -20.47 4.91
C ASP A 172 11.49 -20.12 4.82
N ASP A 173 10.74 -20.25 5.91
CA ASP A 173 9.29 -20.06 5.96
C ASP A 173 8.85 -18.82 6.76
N PHE A 174 9.76 -18.14 7.48
CA PHE A 174 9.40 -17.03 8.35
C PHE A 174 10.35 -15.85 8.21
N SER A 175 9.76 -14.67 7.93
CA SER A 175 10.47 -13.39 7.85
C SER A 175 9.74 -12.30 8.64
N LEU A 176 10.51 -11.31 9.07
CA LEU A 176 10.01 -10.05 9.62
C LEU A 176 10.57 -8.89 8.82
N SER A 177 9.83 -7.78 8.75
CA SER A 177 10.34 -6.51 8.24
C SER A 177 9.97 -5.36 9.16
N ILE A 178 10.77 -4.30 9.07
CA ILE A 178 10.57 -3.04 9.79
C ILE A 178 10.43 -1.93 8.75
N PRO A 179 9.21 -1.67 8.24
CA PRO A 179 8.93 -0.53 7.40
C PRO A 179 8.88 0.76 8.23
N VAL A 180 9.42 1.83 7.66
CA VAL A 180 9.29 3.19 8.16
C VAL A 180 8.88 4.10 7.04
N SER A 181 8.05 5.10 7.31
CA SER A 181 7.71 6.12 6.33
C SER A 181 7.48 7.48 6.96
N ILE A 182 7.63 8.52 6.14
CA ILE A 182 7.27 9.88 6.47
C ILE A 182 6.64 10.53 5.24
N GLY A 183 5.50 11.20 5.45
CA GLY A 183 4.71 11.81 4.38
C GLY A 183 4.46 13.29 4.60
N PHE A 184 4.42 14.03 3.49
CA PHE A 184 4.18 15.47 3.49
C PHE A 184 3.16 15.82 2.42
N ALA A 185 2.12 16.58 2.77
CA ALA A 185 1.29 17.27 1.81
C ALA A 185 2.10 18.47 1.24
N ILE A 186 2.33 18.46 -0.07
CA ILE A 186 3.05 19.53 -0.78
C ILE A 186 2.08 20.45 -1.50
N ASP A 187 0.84 20.07 -1.59
CA ASP A 187 -0.32 20.81 -2.05
C ASP A 187 -1.54 20.30 -1.29
N ASP A 188 -2.70 20.95 -1.39
CA ASP A 188 -3.95 20.52 -0.76
C ASP A 188 -4.23 19.05 -1.11
N PHE A 189 -4.46 18.18 -0.13
CA PHE A 189 -4.70 16.76 -0.40
C PHE A 189 -5.84 16.20 0.45
N HIS A 190 -5.64 15.99 1.76
CA HIS A 190 -6.71 15.64 2.70
C HIS A 190 -7.41 16.89 3.21
N THR A 191 -6.63 17.92 3.50
CA THR A 191 -7.10 19.24 3.94
C THR A 191 -6.45 20.32 3.07
N THR A 192 -6.71 21.60 3.36
CA THR A 192 -6.04 22.74 2.72
C THR A 192 -4.71 23.10 3.38
N GLU A 193 -4.30 22.37 4.43
CA GLU A 193 -3.01 22.57 5.07
C GLU A 193 -1.93 21.70 4.43
N THR A 194 -0.74 22.25 4.33
CA THR A 194 0.42 21.59 3.74
C THR A 194 1.53 21.44 4.77
N GLY A 195 2.43 20.50 4.55
CA GLY A 195 3.54 20.24 5.44
C GLY A 195 3.61 18.78 5.90
N TYR A 196 4.14 18.57 7.09
CA TYR A 196 4.22 17.23 7.69
C TYR A 196 2.82 16.65 7.85
N GLY A 197 2.57 15.48 7.28
CA GLY A 197 1.30 14.78 7.41
C GLY A 197 1.39 13.62 8.35
N PHE A 198 2.41 12.76 8.19
CA PHE A 198 2.58 11.60 9.08
C PHE A 198 4.01 11.07 9.13
N ALA A 199 4.31 10.32 10.18
CA ALA A 199 5.38 9.34 10.23
C ALA A 199 4.82 7.99 10.68
N SER A 200 5.40 6.89 10.21
CA SER A 200 5.02 5.57 10.66
C SER A 200 6.21 4.66 10.86
N ILE A 201 6.08 3.70 11.78
CA ILE A 201 7.00 2.59 11.97
C ILE A 201 6.19 1.32 12.22
N GLY A 202 6.51 0.26 11.47
CA GLY A 202 5.84 -1.03 11.57
C GLY A 202 6.77 -2.17 11.97
N LEU A 203 6.14 -3.25 12.40
CA LEU A 203 6.72 -4.59 12.46
C LEU A 203 5.77 -5.51 11.72
N GLN A 204 6.23 -6.07 10.60
CA GLN A 204 5.43 -6.93 9.72
C GLN A 204 6.05 -8.33 9.68
N GLY A 205 5.22 -9.36 9.77
CA GLY A 205 5.62 -10.76 9.70
C GLY A 205 4.97 -11.46 8.53
N SER A 206 5.71 -12.39 7.93
CA SER A 206 5.20 -13.29 6.90
C SER A 206 5.61 -14.73 7.20
N TYR A 207 4.64 -15.65 7.16
CA TYR A 207 4.84 -17.07 7.32
C TYR A 207 4.35 -17.81 6.08
N THR A 208 5.26 -18.47 5.38
CA THR A 208 4.97 -19.29 4.20
C THR A 208 4.33 -20.61 4.64
N ILE A 209 3.08 -20.82 4.27
CA ILE A 209 2.32 -22.04 4.58
C ILE A 209 2.65 -23.13 3.56
N ASP A 210 2.70 -22.76 2.28
CA ASP A 210 3.07 -23.63 1.16
C ASP A 210 3.63 -22.79 -0.01
N GLU A 211 3.86 -23.42 -1.17
CA GLU A 211 4.45 -22.77 -2.35
C GLU A 211 3.62 -21.59 -2.90
N MET A 212 2.33 -21.54 -2.60
CA MET A 212 1.39 -20.55 -3.12
C MET A 212 0.82 -19.64 -2.02
N THR A 213 0.90 -20.04 -0.75
CA THR A 213 0.12 -19.42 0.34
C THR A 213 1.04 -18.90 1.43
N SER A 214 0.83 -17.65 1.84
CA SER A 214 1.47 -17.07 3.02
C SER A 214 0.45 -16.44 3.97
N PHE A 215 0.73 -16.50 5.26
CA PHE A 215 0.02 -15.75 6.31
C PHE A 215 0.84 -14.53 6.69
N ASN A 216 0.23 -13.35 6.61
CA ASN A 216 0.86 -12.07 6.91
C ASN A 216 0.18 -11.46 8.13
N PHE A 217 0.96 -10.77 8.96
CA PHE A 217 0.45 -10.07 10.13
C PHE A 217 1.37 -8.92 10.50
N GLY A 218 0.84 -7.91 11.19
CA GLY A 218 1.67 -6.80 11.58
C GLY A 218 1.02 -5.82 12.53
N VAL A 219 1.85 -4.90 12.99
CA VAL A 219 1.44 -3.72 13.75
C VAL A 219 2.23 -2.53 13.24
N THR A 220 1.57 -1.38 13.13
CA THR A 220 2.17 -0.11 12.71
C THR A 220 1.72 0.99 13.66
N TYR A 221 2.68 1.74 14.18
CA TYR A 221 2.44 2.99 14.88
C TYR A 221 2.44 4.13 13.88
N TRP A 222 1.44 4.98 13.98
CA TRP A 222 1.27 6.20 13.20
C TRP A 222 1.36 7.41 14.13
N ASP A 223 2.08 8.43 13.70
CA ASP A 223 2.12 9.77 14.24
C ASP A 223 1.70 10.71 13.12
N THR A 224 0.67 11.51 13.34
CA THR A 224 0.02 12.29 12.29
C THR A 224 -0.21 13.74 12.73
N ASP A 225 -0.24 14.65 11.76
CA ASP A 225 -0.64 16.04 11.98
C ASP A 225 -2.12 16.17 11.59
N ASP A 226 -2.98 16.44 12.56
CA ASP A 226 -4.43 16.53 12.37
C ASP A 226 -4.85 17.65 11.41
N GLY A 227 -4.12 18.76 11.42
CA GLY A 227 -4.34 19.87 10.48
C GLY A 227 -4.11 19.47 9.03
N VAL A 228 -3.11 18.65 8.76
CA VAL A 228 -2.70 18.23 7.40
C VAL A 228 -3.45 17.01 6.92
N VAL A 229 -3.63 15.98 7.76
CA VAL A 229 -4.29 14.74 7.33
C VAL A 229 -5.75 14.62 7.77
N GLY A 230 -6.20 15.40 8.76
CA GLY A 230 -7.61 15.44 9.17
C GLY A 230 -8.03 14.38 10.18
N ASN A 231 -7.09 13.68 10.81
CA ASN A 231 -7.40 12.71 11.86
C ASN A 231 -7.94 13.39 13.14
N ALA A 232 -8.74 12.67 13.91
CA ALA A 232 -9.20 13.12 15.21
C ALA A 232 -8.13 13.00 16.31
N GLU A 233 -7.18 12.08 16.14
CA GLU A 233 -6.07 11.80 17.06
C GLU A 233 -4.73 11.94 16.36
N ASP A 234 -3.74 12.46 17.08
CA ASP A 234 -2.38 12.69 16.55
C ASP A 234 -1.59 11.38 16.36
N SER A 235 -2.02 10.30 17.00
CA SER A 235 -1.33 9.02 16.87
C SER A 235 -2.20 7.82 17.20
N PHE A 236 -1.94 6.69 16.55
CA PHE A 236 -2.65 5.43 16.79
C PHE A 236 -1.80 4.21 16.44
N LEU A 237 -2.26 3.03 16.88
CA LEU A 237 -1.72 1.74 16.51
C LEU A 237 -2.70 1.01 15.58
N ALA A 238 -2.26 0.71 14.37
CA ALA A 238 -2.96 -0.15 13.44
C ALA A 238 -2.33 -1.56 13.45
N TYR A 239 -3.16 -2.59 13.33
CA TYR A 239 -2.73 -3.98 13.18
C TYR A 239 -3.47 -4.64 12.04
N ASN A 240 -2.81 -5.61 11.43
CA ASN A 240 -3.34 -6.35 10.30
C ASN A 240 -3.05 -7.85 10.43
N ALA A 241 -3.89 -8.66 9.78
CA ALA A 241 -3.64 -10.07 9.53
C ALA A 241 -4.33 -10.49 8.24
N GLY A 242 -3.69 -11.36 7.45
CA GLY A 242 -4.26 -11.78 6.18
C GLY A 242 -3.58 -13.00 5.56
N LEU A 243 -4.17 -13.46 4.47
CA LEU A 243 -3.63 -14.52 3.62
C LEU A 243 -3.31 -13.94 2.24
N SER A 244 -2.15 -14.31 1.71
CA SER A 244 -1.79 -14.02 0.32
C SER A 244 -1.55 -15.31 -0.45
N PHE A 245 -1.95 -15.28 -1.73
CA PHE A 245 -1.82 -16.37 -2.68
C PHE A 245 -1.11 -15.87 -3.94
N SER A 246 -0.15 -16.63 -4.45
CA SER A 246 0.59 -16.34 -5.69
C SER A 246 0.38 -17.46 -6.70
N PHE A 247 0.09 -17.10 -7.96
CA PHE A 247 -0.21 -18.01 -9.06
C PHE A 247 0.69 -17.79 -10.26
#